data_28b3752cdf6eb9b155b3962ef24d3ea1
#
_entry.id   28b3752cdf6eb9b155b3962ef24d3ea1
#
_cell.length_a   1.000
_cell.length_b   1.000
_cell.length_c   1.000
_cell.angle_alpha   90.00
_cell.angle_beta   90.00
_cell.angle_gamma   90.00
#
_symmetry.space_group_name_H-M   'P 1'
#
loop_
_entity.id
_entity.type
_entity.pdbx_description
1 polymer ?
#
loop_
_entity_poly.entity_id
_entity_poly.type
_entity_poly.pdbx_seq_one_letter_code
_entity_poly.pdbx_strand_id
1 'polypeptide(L)'
;LRSTITFSENKGAYKGSLLTRLQSLCNGINGMIFVADEIPKEQLFEENVIVDLSRVGSSETKSLIMGMMVLKLQEYRMSSATGMNAELNHITVLEEAHNLLRRTSNEQSAEGSNLLGKSVEMLSNAIAEMRTYGEGFIIADQAPGLMDMSVIRNTNTKIILRLPDQADRELVGRAANLNEDQITELAKLPC
;
A
#
# COMPACT_ATOMS: atom_id res chain seq x y z
N LEU A 1 27.63 -18.39 -29.41
CA LEU A 1 27.12 -17.29 -30.25
C LEU A 1 25.60 -17.05 -30.07
N ARG A 2 24.75 -18.10 -29.98
CA ARG A 2 23.30 -17.95 -29.74
C ARG A 2 22.96 -17.38 -28.37
N SER A 3 23.68 -17.75 -27.32
CA SER A 3 23.40 -17.25 -25.93
C SER A 3 23.71 -15.75 -25.78
N THR A 4 24.71 -15.24 -26.48
CA THR A 4 25.11 -13.84 -26.39
C THR A 4 24.12 -12.90 -27.10
N ILE A 5 23.53 -13.37 -28.20
CA ILE A 5 22.51 -12.60 -28.96
C ILE A 5 21.22 -12.49 -28.16
N THR A 6 20.76 -13.59 -27.55
CA THR A 6 19.54 -13.60 -26.70
C THR A 6 19.66 -12.68 -25.48
N PHE A 7 20.84 -12.61 -24.86
CA PHE A 7 21.10 -11.72 -23.72
C PHE A 7 21.08 -10.24 -24.13
N SER A 8 21.58 -9.90 -25.30
CA SER A 8 21.58 -8.53 -25.86
C SER A 8 20.18 -8.07 -26.27
N GLU A 9 19.38 -8.94 -26.87
CA GLU A 9 17.98 -8.63 -27.25
C GLU A 9 17.08 -8.42 -26.02
N ASN A 10 17.19 -9.28 -25.03
CA ASN A 10 16.45 -9.14 -23.77
C ASN A 10 16.81 -7.83 -23.04
N LYS A 11 18.09 -7.47 -23.00
CA LYS A 11 18.54 -6.21 -22.39
C LYS A 11 17.95 -4.98 -23.09
N GLY A 12 17.83 -5.00 -24.41
CA GLY A 12 17.19 -3.95 -25.19
C GLY A 12 15.70 -3.83 -24.91
N ALA A 13 14.99 -4.95 -24.84
CA ALA A 13 13.56 -5.00 -24.56
C ALA A 13 13.24 -4.49 -23.14
N TYR A 14 14.00 -4.91 -22.11
CA TYR A 14 13.84 -4.41 -20.74
C TYR A 14 14.13 -2.91 -20.62
N LYS A 15 15.18 -2.42 -21.28
CA LYS A 15 15.50 -0.99 -21.30
C LYS A 15 14.40 -0.19 -21.98
N GLY A 16 13.86 -0.65 -23.11
CA GLY A 16 12.76 0.00 -23.80
C GLY A 16 11.49 0.07 -22.95
N SER A 17 11.10 -1.04 -22.32
CA SER A 17 9.95 -1.10 -21.43
C SER A 17 10.10 -0.16 -20.22
N LEU A 18 11.27 -0.13 -19.60
CA LEU A 18 11.55 0.77 -18.47
C LEU A 18 11.49 2.24 -18.90
N LEU A 19 12.12 2.59 -20.01
CA LEU A 19 12.10 3.95 -20.54
C LEU A 19 10.67 4.41 -20.85
N THR A 20 9.86 3.57 -21.50
CA THR A 20 8.45 3.88 -21.79
C THR A 20 7.66 4.14 -20.51
N ARG A 21 7.84 3.34 -19.45
CA ARG A 21 7.19 3.54 -18.16
C ARG A 21 7.64 4.85 -17.49
N LEU A 22 8.93 5.14 -17.47
CA LEU A 22 9.45 6.39 -16.92
C LEU A 22 8.94 7.60 -17.71
N GLN A 23 8.90 7.53 -19.05
CA GLN A 23 8.34 8.59 -19.87
C GLN A 23 6.85 8.80 -19.62
N SER A 24 6.07 7.74 -19.33
CA SER A 24 4.65 7.88 -18.98
C SER A 24 4.43 8.65 -17.68
N LEU A 25 5.38 8.58 -16.74
CA LEU A 25 5.32 9.36 -15.49
C LEU A 25 5.67 10.85 -15.71
N CYS A 26 6.35 11.18 -16.81
CA CYS A 26 6.69 12.57 -17.13
C CYS A 26 5.65 13.27 -18.01
N ASN A 27 4.59 12.58 -18.44
CA ASN A 27 3.60 13.10 -19.36
C ASN A 27 2.23 13.37 -18.69
N GLY A 28 1.51 14.37 -19.21
CA GLY A 28 0.15 14.70 -18.78
C GLY A 28 0.09 15.05 -17.29
N ILE A 29 -0.97 14.58 -16.61
CA ILE A 29 -1.17 14.81 -15.17
C ILE A 29 -0.03 14.21 -14.33
N ASN A 30 0.50 13.06 -14.73
CA ASN A 30 1.61 12.44 -14.02
C ASN A 30 2.85 13.36 -14.01
N GLY A 31 3.16 14.02 -15.11
CA GLY A 31 4.28 14.96 -15.18
C GLY A 31 4.12 16.23 -14.31
N MET A 32 2.91 16.49 -13.81
CA MET A 32 2.66 17.54 -12.82
C MET A 32 2.87 17.05 -11.38
N ILE A 33 2.86 15.74 -11.16
CA ILE A 33 3.06 15.12 -9.85
C ILE A 33 4.54 14.79 -9.63
N PHE A 34 5.19 14.20 -10.64
CA PHE A 34 6.59 13.80 -10.56
C PHE A 34 7.51 14.94 -11.06
N VAL A 35 7.71 15.91 -10.20
CA VAL A 35 8.53 17.10 -10.45
C VAL A 35 9.77 17.15 -9.55
N ALA A 36 10.75 17.96 -9.94
CA ALA A 36 11.97 18.12 -9.15
C ALA A 36 11.77 19.02 -7.92
N ASP A 37 10.80 19.95 -7.99
CA ASP A 37 10.46 20.87 -6.90
C ASP A 37 9.35 20.23 -6.06
N GLU A 38 9.75 19.48 -5.03
CA GLU A 38 8.82 18.74 -4.19
C GLU A 38 8.30 19.58 -3.02
N ILE A 39 7.09 19.24 -2.55
CA ILE A 39 6.52 19.79 -1.32
C ILE A 39 7.42 19.44 -0.15
N PRO A 40 7.77 20.39 0.75
CA PRO A 40 8.58 20.09 1.94
C PRO A 40 8.00 18.94 2.77
N LYS A 41 8.86 18.06 3.27
CA LYS A 41 8.45 16.88 4.05
C LYS A 41 7.70 17.29 5.33
N GLU A 42 8.10 18.39 5.95
CA GLU A 42 7.46 18.95 7.13
C GLU A 42 6.00 19.35 6.84
N GLN A 43 5.75 19.97 5.70
CA GLN A 43 4.40 20.36 5.28
C GLN A 43 3.53 19.12 5.00
N LEU A 44 4.12 18.04 4.45
CA LEU A 44 3.38 16.82 4.15
C LEU A 44 3.08 15.96 5.39
N PHE A 45 3.97 15.94 6.39
CA PHE A 45 3.96 14.93 7.45
C PHE A 45 3.83 15.51 8.87
N GLU A 46 3.79 16.83 9.04
CA GLU A 46 3.55 17.49 10.34
C GLU A 46 2.26 18.32 10.34
N GLU A 47 1.70 18.61 9.17
CA GLU A 47 0.45 19.35 9.05
C GLU A 47 -0.73 18.41 8.75
N ASN A 48 -1.96 18.92 8.89
CA ASN A 48 -3.16 18.21 8.46
C ASN A 48 -3.30 18.30 6.94
N VAL A 49 -2.98 17.24 6.23
CA VAL A 49 -2.95 17.19 4.76
C VAL A 49 -3.91 16.14 4.22
N ILE A 50 -4.61 16.47 3.15
CA ILE A 50 -5.39 15.52 2.35
C ILE A 50 -4.75 15.40 0.98
N VAL A 51 -4.33 14.17 0.64
CA VAL A 51 -3.79 13.84 -0.69
C VAL A 51 -4.91 13.21 -1.52
N ASP A 52 -5.53 14.00 -2.39
CA ASP A 52 -6.60 13.53 -3.26
C ASP A 52 -6.04 12.89 -4.54
N LEU A 53 -6.22 11.56 -4.66
CA LEU A 53 -5.82 10.76 -5.82
C LEU A 53 -6.99 10.44 -6.76
N SER A 54 -8.16 11.04 -6.59
CA SER A 54 -9.35 10.74 -7.41
C SER A 54 -9.14 11.00 -8.90
N ARG A 55 -8.32 11.98 -9.25
CA ARG A 55 -8.02 12.38 -10.63
C ARG A 55 -6.88 11.58 -11.28
N VAL A 56 -6.21 10.72 -10.54
CA VAL A 56 -5.17 9.84 -11.08
C VAL A 56 -5.83 8.71 -11.85
N GLY A 57 -5.60 8.64 -13.15
CA GLY A 57 -6.38 7.78 -14.07
C GLY A 57 -6.08 6.29 -13.99
N SER A 58 -4.93 5.88 -13.42
CA SER A 58 -4.53 4.47 -13.38
C SER A 58 -4.31 3.99 -11.94
N SER A 59 -4.78 2.78 -11.65
CA SER A 59 -4.58 2.13 -10.35
C SER A 59 -3.10 1.88 -10.05
N GLU A 60 -2.30 1.61 -11.08
CA GLU A 60 -0.85 1.43 -10.94
C GLU A 60 -0.17 2.73 -10.52
N THR A 61 -0.59 3.87 -11.10
CA THR A 61 -0.05 5.18 -10.71
C THR A 61 -0.50 5.56 -9.30
N LYS A 62 -1.75 5.26 -8.90
CA LYS A 62 -2.22 5.45 -7.53
C LYS A 62 -1.37 4.65 -6.55
N SER A 63 -1.19 3.35 -6.82
CA SER A 63 -0.34 2.47 -6.00
C SER A 63 1.08 3.00 -5.87
N LEU A 64 1.66 3.49 -6.98
CA LEU A 64 3.01 4.05 -6.98
C LEU A 64 3.10 5.30 -6.10
N ILE A 65 2.16 6.24 -6.23
CA ILE A 65 2.13 7.47 -5.42
C ILE A 65 1.94 7.13 -3.94
N MET A 66 0.97 6.29 -3.61
CA MET A 66 0.72 5.85 -2.23
C MET A 66 1.96 5.16 -1.64
N GLY A 67 2.59 4.26 -2.39
CA GLY A 67 3.82 3.57 -1.96
C GLY A 67 4.98 4.53 -1.72
N MET A 68 5.20 5.48 -2.62
CA MET A 68 6.22 6.51 -2.46
C MET A 68 5.95 7.40 -1.23
N MET A 69 4.68 7.77 -0.98
CA MET A 69 4.31 8.55 0.20
C MET A 69 4.61 7.79 1.49
N VAL A 70 4.26 6.50 1.57
CA VAL A 70 4.54 5.66 2.74
C VAL A 70 6.05 5.52 2.97
N LEU A 71 6.84 5.31 1.92
CA LEU A 71 8.30 5.21 2.04
C LEU A 71 8.95 6.56 2.43
N LYS A 72 8.49 7.67 1.88
CA LYS A 72 8.96 9.02 2.28
C LYS A 72 8.59 9.33 3.74
N LEU A 73 7.40 8.95 4.17
CA LEU A 73 6.98 9.08 5.56
C LEU A 73 7.87 8.25 6.48
N GLN A 74 8.14 7.00 6.14
CA GLN A 74 9.03 6.13 6.90
C GLN A 74 10.43 6.75 7.04
N GLU A 75 11.02 7.19 5.92
CA GLU A 75 12.32 7.85 5.91
C GLU A 75 12.32 9.12 6.80
N TYR A 76 11.26 9.91 6.74
CA TYR A 76 11.09 11.11 7.54
C TYR A 76 11.00 10.78 9.03
N ARG A 77 10.13 9.84 9.43
CA ARG A 77 9.99 9.41 10.82
C ARG A 77 11.27 8.80 11.39
N MET A 78 11.97 8.00 10.61
CA MET A 78 13.26 7.43 11.01
C MET A 78 14.33 8.52 11.23
N SER A 79 14.36 9.54 10.36
CA SER A 79 15.38 10.61 10.46
C SER A 79 15.09 11.59 11.58
N SER A 80 13.83 11.79 11.97
CA SER A 80 13.40 12.70 13.04
C SER A 80 13.22 12.02 14.40
N ALA A 81 13.34 10.70 14.46
CA ALA A 81 13.18 9.94 15.70
C ALA A 81 14.28 10.27 16.73
N THR A 82 13.85 10.65 17.93
CA THR A 82 14.75 10.91 19.08
C THR A 82 14.96 9.67 19.96
N GLY A 83 14.26 8.57 19.66
CA GLY A 83 14.31 7.31 20.40
C GLY A 83 13.30 6.30 19.89
N MET A 84 13.26 5.12 20.50
CA MET A 84 12.25 4.08 20.24
C MET A 84 11.05 4.24 21.18
N ASN A 85 9.88 3.74 20.73
CA ASN A 85 8.60 3.80 21.46
C ASN A 85 8.12 5.23 21.74
N ALA A 86 8.20 6.09 20.74
CA ALA A 86 7.64 7.42 20.79
C ALA A 86 6.10 7.37 21.04
N GLU A 87 5.58 8.37 21.74
CA GLU A 87 4.12 8.54 21.88
C GLU A 87 3.50 8.83 20.51
N LEU A 88 2.20 8.50 20.36
CA LEU A 88 1.46 8.77 19.15
C LEU A 88 1.44 10.28 18.87
N ASN A 89 2.03 10.67 17.76
CA ASN A 89 2.17 12.09 17.37
C ASN A 89 1.39 12.42 16.09
N HIS A 90 1.27 11.46 15.17
CA HIS A 90 0.63 11.67 13.90
C HIS A 90 -0.15 10.42 13.46
N ILE A 91 -1.17 10.60 12.63
CA ILE A 91 -1.99 9.50 12.10
C ILE A 91 -2.10 9.64 10.59
N THR A 92 -1.69 8.59 9.89
CA THR A 92 -1.91 8.46 8.44
C THR A 92 -3.13 7.60 8.17
N VAL A 93 -4.09 8.12 7.41
CA VAL A 93 -5.28 7.40 6.96
C VAL A 93 -5.07 6.95 5.52
N LEU A 94 -5.15 5.65 5.27
CA LEU A 94 -5.09 5.05 3.93
C LEU A 94 -6.48 4.57 3.54
N GLU A 95 -7.15 5.31 2.65
CA GLU A 95 -8.41 4.90 2.04
C GLU A 95 -8.15 4.06 0.80
N GLU A 96 -9.07 3.11 0.50
CA GLU A 96 -8.94 2.16 -0.60
C GLU A 96 -7.57 1.47 -0.58
N ALA A 97 -7.17 1.02 0.61
CA ALA A 97 -5.83 0.52 0.90
C ALA A 97 -5.44 -0.69 0.03
N HIS A 98 -6.43 -1.41 -0.52
CA HIS A 98 -6.19 -2.47 -1.49
C HIS A 98 -5.45 -1.99 -2.75
N ASN A 99 -5.47 -0.69 -3.07
CA ASN A 99 -4.65 -0.15 -4.16
C ASN A 99 -3.16 -0.27 -3.88
N LEU A 100 -2.76 -0.15 -2.61
CA LEU A 100 -1.36 -0.24 -2.18
C LEU A 100 -1.00 -1.63 -1.66
N LEU A 101 -1.87 -2.22 -0.85
CA LEU A 101 -1.61 -3.41 -0.04
C LEU A 101 -2.39 -4.62 -0.58
N ARG A 102 -2.42 -4.76 -1.90
CA ARG A 102 -3.19 -5.78 -2.59
C ARG A 102 -2.63 -7.16 -2.37
N ARG A 103 -3.53 -8.12 -2.12
CA ARG A 103 -3.22 -9.54 -2.11
C ARG A 103 -2.64 -9.97 -3.45
N THR A 104 -1.48 -10.57 -3.42
CA THR A 104 -0.85 -11.19 -4.58
C THR A 104 -1.13 -12.68 -4.56
N SER A 105 -1.50 -13.25 -5.72
CA SER A 105 -1.65 -14.70 -5.85
C SER A 105 -0.30 -15.38 -5.64
N ASN A 106 -0.27 -16.42 -4.81
CA ASN A 106 0.89 -17.29 -4.62
C ASN A 106 1.12 -18.24 -5.82
N GLU A 107 0.61 -17.92 -7.00
CA GLU A 107 0.93 -18.70 -8.19
C GLU A 107 2.41 -18.52 -8.49
N GLN A 108 3.18 -19.49 -8.04
CA GLN A 108 4.58 -19.71 -8.37
C GLN A 108 4.68 -19.98 -9.89
N SER A 109 4.77 -18.93 -10.67
CA SER A 109 5.43 -19.05 -11.95
C SER A 109 6.93 -19.20 -11.66
N ALA A 110 7.48 -20.34 -12.04
CA ALA A 110 8.83 -20.82 -11.69
C ALA A 110 10.00 -19.90 -12.14
N GLU A 111 9.73 -18.77 -12.77
CA GLU A 111 10.75 -17.81 -13.27
C GLU A 111 10.46 -16.34 -12.98
N GLY A 112 9.30 -15.99 -12.43
CA GLY A 112 8.98 -14.63 -11.99
C GLY A 112 8.98 -14.58 -10.47
N SER A 113 10.08 -14.15 -9.87
CA SER A 113 10.08 -13.84 -8.43
C SER A 113 8.82 -13.04 -8.10
N ASN A 114 8.11 -13.41 -7.05
CA ASN A 114 6.93 -12.72 -6.53
C ASN A 114 7.32 -11.31 -6.03
N LEU A 115 7.75 -10.47 -6.98
CA LEU A 115 8.28 -9.12 -6.71
C LEU A 115 7.20 -8.23 -6.11
N LEU A 116 5.96 -8.39 -6.61
CA LEU A 116 4.80 -7.67 -6.11
C LEU A 116 4.47 -8.07 -4.67
N GLY A 117 4.48 -9.37 -4.36
CA GLY A 117 4.24 -9.85 -3.00
C GLY A 117 5.29 -9.36 -2.02
N LYS A 118 6.56 -9.37 -2.42
CA LYS A 118 7.65 -8.81 -1.60
C LYS A 118 7.51 -7.31 -1.38
N SER A 119 7.04 -6.56 -2.37
CA SER A 119 6.80 -5.12 -2.24
C SER A 119 5.66 -4.82 -1.27
N VAL A 120 4.57 -5.59 -1.32
CA VAL A 120 3.45 -5.46 -0.37
C VAL A 120 3.89 -5.84 1.04
N GLU A 121 4.64 -6.92 1.19
CA GLU A 121 5.22 -7.33 2.48
C GLU A 121 6.15 -6.24 3.06
N MET A 122 7.01 -5.67 2.23
CA MET A 122 7.90 -4.57 2.63
C MET A 122 7.11 -3.35 3.12
N LEU A 123 6.07 -2.95 2.39
CA LEU A 123 5.21 -1.82 2.79
C LEU A 123 4.42 -2.12 4.07
N SER A 124 3.90 -3.33 4.22
CA SER A 124 3.21 -3.76 5.43
C SER A 124 4.14 -3.72 6.66
N ASN A 125 5.39 -4.16 6.48
CA ASN A 125 6.39 -4.11 7.54
C ASN A 125 6.80 -2.66 7.86
N ALA A 126 6.96 -1.81 6.85
CA ALA A 126 7.23 -0.38 7.04
C ALA A 126 6.13 0.31 7.87
N ILE A 127 4.86 0.05 7.54
CA ILE A 127 3.70 0.56 8.29
C ILE A 127 3.74 0.09 9.76
N ALA A 128 4.02 -1.20 9.99
CA ALA A 128 4.11 -1.76 11.35
C ALA A 128 5.28 -1.17 12.15
N GLU A 129 6.42 -0.93 11.50
CA GLU A 129 7.61 -0.37 12.12
C GLU A 129 7.42 1.10 12.55
N MET A 130 6.74 1.90 11.72
CA MET A 130 6.56 3.34 11.97
C MET A 130 5.82 3.64 13.28
N ARG A 131 5.09 2.67 13.83
CA ARG A 131 4.50 2.79 15.17
C ARG A 131 5.55 3.09 16.25
N THR A 132 6.76 2.57 16.11
CA THR A 132 7.85 2.80 17.08
C THR A 132 8.34 4.24 17.07
N TYR A 133 8.03 4.97 16.01
CA TYR A 133 8.37 6.38 15.80
C TYR A 133 7.19 7.34 16.04
N GLY A 134 6.11 6.85 16.65
CA GLY A 134 4.93 7.66 16.97
C GLY A 134 3.95 7.88 15.81
N GLU A 135 4.07 7.12 14.73
CA GLU A 135 3.13 7.16 13.61
C GLU A 135 2.04 6.12 13.78
N GLY A 136 0.77 6.54 13.76
CA GLY A 136 -0.40 5.66 13.72
C GLY A 136 -0.93 5.48 12.31
N PHE A 137 -1.50 4.30 12.00
CA PHE A 137 -2.16 4.05 10.73
C PHE A 137 -3.61 3.64 10.92
N ILE A 138 -4.49 4.27 10.15
CA ILE A 138 -5.88 3.84 9.95
C ILE A 138 -5.98 3.33 8.51
N ILE A 139 -6.28 2.06 8.36
CA ILE A 139 -6.44 1.41 7.06
C ILE A 139 -7.94 1.22 6.82
N ALA A 140 -8.49 1.95 5.86
CA ALA A 140 -9.90 1.89 5.49
C ALA A 140 -10.07 1.21 4.13
N ASP A 141 -10.94 0.21 4.09
CA ASP A 141 -11.24 -0.53 2.87
C ASP A 141 -12.64 -1.12 2.90
N GLN A 142 -13.29 -1.19 1.76
CA GLN A 142 -14.61 -1.78 1.61
C GLN A 142 -14.56 -3.24 1.13
N ALA A 143 -13.40 -3.72 0.66
CA ALA A 143 -13.20 -5.07 0.12
C ALA A 143 -11.95 -5.73 0.75
N PRO A 144 -12.03 -6.13 2.03
CA PRO A 144 -10.88 -6.65 2.76
C PRO A 144 -10.28 -7.92 2.14
N GLY A 145 -11.05 -8.69 1.38
CA GLY A 145 -10.55 -9.86 0.64
C GLY A 145 -9.55 -9.52 -0.46
N LEU A 146 -9.49 -8.27 -0.91
CA LEU A 146 -8.50 -7.79 -1.87
C LEU A 146 -7.15 -7.44 -1.21
N MET A 147 -7.14 -7.23 0.11
CA MET A 147 -5.91 -6.88 0.84
C MET A 147 -5.05 -8.10 1.17
N ASP A 148 -3.76 -7.86 1.32
CA ASP A 148 -2.83 -8.89 1.79
C ASP A 148 -3.14 -9.29 3.24
N MET A 149 -2.98 -10.58 3.52
CA MET A 149 -3.29 -11.14 4.85
C MET A 149 -2.41 -10.58 5.96
N SER A 150 -1.20 -10.17 5.65
CA SER A 150 -0.29 -9.57 6.64
C SER A 150 -0.85 -8.27 7.20
N VAL A 151 -1.48 -7.46 6.35
CA VAL A 151 -2.12 -6.20 6.73
C VAL A 151 -3.26 -6.44 7.71
N ILE A 152 -4.15 -7.40 7.37
CA ILE A 152 -5.30 -7.75 8.22
C ILE A 152 -4.83 -8.28 9.59
N ARG A 153 -3.75 -9.05 9.62
CA ARG A 153 -3.18 -9.62 10.86
C ARG A 153 -2.46 -8.56 11.71
N ASN A 154 -1.75 -7.63 11.07
CA ASN A 154 -0.93 -6.64 11.76
C ASN A 154 -1.75 -5.46 12.33
N THR A 155 -3.01 -5.28 11.92
CA THR A 155 -3.92 -4.29 12.50
C THR A 155 -4.56 -4.85 13.77
N ASN A 156 -4.20 -4.33 14.94
CA ASN A 156 -4.69 -4.82 16.24
C ASN A 156 -6.15 -4.45 16.49
N THR A 157 -6.54 -3.22 16.16
CA THR A 157 -7.92 -2.75 16.32
C THR A 157 -8.67 -2.86 15.00
N LYS A 158 -9.85 -3.47 15.02
CA LYS A 158 -10.71 -3.60 13.85
C LYS A 158 -12.06 -2.95 14.14
N ILE A 159 -12.46 -2.03 13.27
CA ILE A 159 -13.79 -1.44 13.24
C ILE A 159 -14.47 -1.99 12.00
N ILE A 160 -15.46 -2.86 12.19
CA ILE A 160 -16.13 -3.57 11.11
C ILE A 160 -17.53 -2.98 10.99
N LEU A 161 -17.80 -2.38 9.83
CA LEU A 161 -19.14 -1.95 9.43
C LEU A 161 -19.82 -3.08 8.66
N ARG A 162 -20.99 -2.81 8.09
CA ARG A 162 -21.72 -3.79 7.31
C ARG A 162 -20.90 -4.32 6.14
N LEU A 163 -20.73 -5.64 6.07
CA LEU A 163 -20.08 -6.34 4.96
C LEU A 163 -21.07 -7.30 4.28
N PRO A 164 -21.47 -7.02 3.03
CA PRO A 164 -22.43 -7.88 2.32
C PRO A 164 -21.83 -9.20 1.84
N ASP A 165 -20.53 -9.23 1.50
CA ASP A 165 -19.86 -10.44 1.02
C ASP A 165 -19.57 -11.41 2.18
N GLN A 166 -19.85 -12.70 1.99
CA GLN A 166 -19.66 -13.71 3.02
C GLN A 166 -18.16 -14.00 3.26
N ALA A 167 -17.38 -14.09 2.20
CA ALA A 167 -15.95 -14.40 2.33
C ALA A 167 -15.21 -13.27 3.06
N ASP A 168 -15.59 -12.03 2.80
CA ASP A 168 -15.05 -10.85 3.50
C ASP A 168 -15.43 -10.87 4.99
N ARG A 169 -16.70 -11.19 5.32
CA ARG A 169 -17.13 -11.32 6.72
C ARG A 169 -16.37 -12.40 7.47
N GLU A 170 -16.22 -13.57 6.86
CA GLU A 170 -15.44 -14.67 7.45
C GLU A 170 -13.98 -14.27 7.67
N LEU A 171 -13.38 -13.61 6.68
CA LEU A 171 -11.99 -13.18 6.74
C LEU A 171 -11.73 -12.22 7.91
N VAL A 172 -12.48 -11.11 7.97
CA VAL A 172 -12.26 -10.10 9.01
C VAL A 172 -12.82 -10.53 10.36
N GLY A 173 -13.93 -11.28 10.37
CA GLY A 173 -14.53 -11.80 11.58
C GLY A 173 -13.61 -12.78 12.30
N ARG A 174 -13.01 -13.71 11.59
CA ARG A 174 -12.01 -14.63 12.16
C ARG A 174 -10.76 -13.87 12.63
N ALA A 175 -10.31 -12.88 11.87
CA ALA A 175 -9.19 -12.02 12.28
C ALA A 175 -9.50 -11.14 13.51
N ALA A 176 -10.78 -10.87 13.78
CA ALA A 176 -11.29 -10.18 14.97
C ALA A 176 -11.70 -11.13 16.11
N ASN A 177 -11.49 -12.44 15.93
CA ASN A 177 -11.88 -13.49 16.89
C ASN A 177 -13.39 -13.54 17.18
N LEU A 178 -14.23 -13.27 16.17
CA LEU A 178 -15.69 -13.38 16.24
C LEU A 178 -16.13 -14.84 16.06
N ASN A 179 -17.22 -15.23 16.71
CA ASN A 179 -17.87 -16.51 16.49
C ASN A 179 -18.80 -16.47 15.25
N GLU A 180 -19.32 -17.61 14.80
CA GLU A 180 -20.13 -17.74 13.57
C GLU A 180 -21.42 -16.88 13.63
N ASP A 181 -22.07 -16.77 14.78
CA ASP A 181 -23.27 -15.94 14.95
C ASP A 181 -22.93 -14.45 14.79
N GLN A 182 -21.82 -14.00 15.39
CA GLN A 182 -21.32 -12.62 15.27
C GLN A 182 -20.92 -12.30 13.83
N ILE A 183 -20.26 -13.22 13.14
CA ILE A 183 -19.91 -13.07 11.73
C ILE A 183 -21.17 -12.91 10.86
N THR A 184 -22.20 -13.68 11.15
CA THR A 184 -23.50 -13.58 10.46
C THR A 184 -24.17 -12.23 10.71
N GLU A 185 -24.08 -11.69 11.91
CA GLU A 185 -24.66 -10.37 12.26
C GLU A 185 -24.00 -9.21 11.51
N LEU A 186 -22.71 -9.33 11.08
CA LEU A 186 -22.04 -8.29 10.29
C LEU A 186 -22.79 -7.96 8.98
N ALA A 187 -23.56 -8.89 8.43
CA ALA A 187 -24.38 -8.64 7.24
C ALA A 187 -25.60 -7.74 7.52
N LYS A 188 -26.05 -7.68 8.77
CA LYS A 188 -27.27 -7.01 9.21
C LYS A 188 -27.02 -5.65 9.84
N LEU A 189 -25.75 -5.26 10.01
CA LEU A 189 -25.42 -3.96 10.58
C LEU A 189 -26.04 -2.84 9.73
N PRO A 190 -26.54 -1.77 10.35
CA PRO A 190 -27.03 -0.60 9.61
C PRO A 190 -25.89 0.07 8.83
N CYS A 191 -26.25 0.73 7.72
CA CYS A 191 -25.33 1.56 6.95
C CYS A 191 -25.19 2.93 7.60
#